data_68db374ea50010b23f00ffe5a2bccbc5
#
_entry.id   68db374ea50010b23f00ffe5a2bccbc5
#
_cell.length_a   1.000
_cell.length_b   1.000
_cell.length_c   1.000
_cell.angle_alpha   90.00
_cell.angle_beta   90.00
_cell.angle_gamma   90.00
#
_symmetry.space_group_name_H-M   'P 1'
#
loop_
_entity.id
_entity.type
_entity.pdbx_description
1 polymer ?
#
loop_
_entity_poly.entity_id
_entity_poly.type
_entity_poly.pdbx_seq_one_letter_code
_entity_poly.pdbx_strand_id
1 'polypeptide(L)'
;MKEKFLKRKWLRVLAAVCMSVMLLLSMVQGAFAAEDSGRTTGSLSLTLAVTEDGEQVPLTGVPLALYQVADMDTEPVVYFHLASSLAGAGVDLNNLKTAADAENASKVLANKVGGAGIVPLTGVTDGEGKLFFGSLPKGVYLLVQTGAIDECRVSPMLVSVPYTEDGKKFEYDVQAFPKAEKTDKSKNGSLTVTKKLQAIDNDTMDFVDICAADATYYVRLFLDESATIPYGDVKSIHIQGQNSGSVDYSDLPTGTYYLRETDAQGNPRPLDDSFVDDTGVEVNCMIQVNGEDSTSITFDPSADHFDTQEAVVDNIYVKIPDGFYMERQLNIEKKVLKDGVATTSDQTFYATVNEVDPATGEETTVITTELKQNDTVTVLFQVADISDKDVVHTYRVFESDAEGNPVNKSTFGFAVSGEGNVSFTGTEVEKSITITNTVVTTTPGVTPGVTPDVPGGPSIPHKVKTGDNTPIVMWIVVLAVAAAAVGFVIVRKKKK
;
A
#
# COMPACT_ATOMS: atom_id res chain seq x y z
N MET A 1 -18.23 -39.40 44.92
CA MET A 1 -19.37 -38.61 44.47
C MET A 1 -18.94 -37.33 43.70
N LYS A 2 -17.86 -36.69 44.09
CA LYS A 2 -17.33 -35.46 43.41
C LYS A 2 -16.83 -35.72 41.97
N GLU A 3 -16.17 -36.83 41.69
CA GLU A 3 -15.65 -37.13 40.32
C GLU A 3 -16.74 -37.39 39.27
N LYS A 4 -17.89 -37.95 39.64
CA LYS A 4 -19.00 -38.15 38.71
C LYS A 4 -19.71 -36.85 38.38
N PHE A 5 -19.66 -35.85 39.27
CA PHE A 5 -20.25 -34.53 39.05
C PHE A 5 -19.37 -33.68 38.12
N LEU A 6 -18.04 -33.76 38.25
CA LEU A 6 -17.10 -33.08 37.37
C LEU A 6 -17.17 -33.66 35.95
N LYS A 7 -17.19 -35.00 35.77
CA LYS A 7 -17.32 -35.61 34.43
C LYS A 7 -18.64 -35.24 33.71
N ARG A 8 -19.74 -35.07 34.45
CA ARG A 8 -21.00 -34.61 33.86
C ARG A 8 -20.97 -33.11 33.47
N LYS A 9 -20.25 -32.28 34.20
CA LYS A 9 -20.05 -30.86 33.80
C LYS A 9 -19.17 -30.75 32.55
N TRP A 10 -18.08 -31.51 32.49
CA TRP A 10 -17.18 -31.54 31.33
C TRP A 10 -17.87 -32.07 30.08
N LEU A 11 -18.72 -33.09 30.20
CA LEU A 11 -19.50 -33.58 29.05
C LEU A 11 -20.52 -32.55 28.54
N ARG A 12 -21.07 -31.70 29.42
CA ARG A 12 -21.99 -30.62 29.01
C ARG A 12 -21.27 -29.43 28.37
N VAL A 13 -20.06 -29.10 28.83
CA VAL A 13 -19.22 -28.05 28.25
C VAL A 13 -18.70 -28.49 26.87
N LEU A 14 -18.22 -29.75 26.74
CA LEU A 14 -17.85 -30.31 25.44
C LEU A 14 -19.04 -30.37 24.47
N ALA A 15 -20.23 -30.70 24.95
CA ALA A 15 -21.44 -30.70 24.13
C ALA A 15 -21.84 -29.29 23.69
N ALA A 16 -21.63 -28.25 24.52
CA ALA A 16 -21.93 -26.85 24.14
C ALA A 16 -20.95 -26.30 23.11
N VAL A 17 -19.66 -26.61 23.22
CA VAL A 17 -18.63 -26.24 22.23
C VAL A 17 -18.85 -26.97 20.90
N CYS A 18 -19.31 -28.23 20.94
CA CYS A 18 -19.67 -28.98 19.73
C CYS A 18 -21.00 -28.51 19.10
N MET A 19 -21.96 -27.97 19.89
CA MET A 19 -23.25 -27.55 19.36
C MET A 19 -23.18 -26.28 18.50
N SER A 20 -22.29 -25.35 18.77
CA SER A 20 -22.11 -24.16 17.93
C SER A 20 -21.58 -24.47 16.53
N VAL A 21 -20.89 -25.60 16.39
CA VAL A 21 -20.34 -26.08 15.11
C VAL A 21 -21.33 -27.02 14.38
N MET A 22 -22.28 -27.64 15.11
CA MET A 22 -23.25 -28.59 14.54
C MET A 22 -24.51 -27.92 13.95
N LEU A 23 -24.73 -26.63 14.13
CA LEU A 23 -25.94 -25.96 13.73
C LEU A 23 -26.24 -25.93 12.22
N LEU A 24 -25.24 -26.29 11.37
CA LEU A 24 -25.43 -26.41 9.93
C LEU A 24 -25.07 -27.80 9.36
N LEU A 25 -24.55 -28.72 10.20
CA LEU A 25 -23.92 -29.95 9.73
C LEU A 25 -24.88 -31.13 9.47
N SER A 26 -26.15 -31.01 9.79
CA SER A 26 -27.10 -32.16 9.71
C SER A 26 -28.06 -32.06 8.54
N MET A 27 -27.54 -31.77 7.31
CA MET A 27 -28.36 -31.91 6.13
C MET A 27 -28.23 -33.31 5.54
N VAL A 28 -28.96 -34.24 6.09
CA VAL A 28 -29.15 -35.55 5.45
C VAL A 28 -30.17 -35.39 4.31
N GLN A 29 -29.73 -35.65 3.09
CA GLN A 29 -30.61 -35.81 1.93
C GLN A 29 -31.52 -37.03 2.13
N GLY A 30 -32.66 -36.78 2.69
CA GLY A 30 -33.76 -37.78 2.78
C GLY A 30 -35.06 -37.10 2.46
N ALA A 31 -35.71 -37.51 1.37
CA ALA A 31 -37.03 -37.09 1.00
C ALA A 31 -38.07 -37.64 2.00
N PHE A 32 -38.31 -36.92 3.09
CA PHE A 32 -39.40 -37.20 4.03
C PHE A 32 -40.13 -35.89 4.30
N ALA A 33 -41.47 -35.95 4.33
CA ALA A 33 -42.29 -34.80 4.70
C ALA A 33 -41.93 -34.35 6.12
N ALA A 34 -41.46 -33.11 6.25
CA ALA A 34 -41.15 -32.49 7.51
C ALA A 34 -42.45 -32.09 8.23
N GLU A 35 -42.58 -32.38 9.54
CA GLU A 35 -43.64 -31.79 10.36
C GLU A 35 -43.23 -30.37 10.74
N ASP A 36 -43.51 -29.41 9.87
CA ASP A 36 -43.39 -27.99 10.19
C ASP A 36 -44.58 -27.59 11.08
N SER A 37 -44.35 -26.86 12.14
CA SER A 37 -45.38 -26.33 13.05
C SER A 37 -46.28 -25.28 12.40
N GLY A 38 -46.00 -24.88 11.15
CA GLY A 38 -46.69 -23.79 10.46
C GLY A 38 -46.31 -22.40 10.97
N ARG A 39 -45.30 -22.29 11.87
CA ARG A 39 -44.77 -20.99 12.28
C ARG A 39 -43.97 -20.37 11.13
N THR A 40 -44.18 -19.08 10.93
CA THR A 40 -43.47 -18.31 9.89
C THR A 40 -42.24 -17.58 10.41
N THR A 41 -42.14 -17.42 11.73
CA THR A 41 -41.03 -16.73 12.41
C THR A 41 -40.53 -17.50 13.62
N GLY A 42 -39.28 -17.29 13.95
CA GLY A 42 -38.61 -17.83 15.15
C GLY A 42 -37.89 -16.76 15.94
N SER A 43 -37.00 -17.20 16.81
CA SER A 43 -36.13 -16.34 17.60
C SER A 43 -34.72 -16.93 17.71
N LEU A 44 -33.72 -16.07 17.98
CA LEU A 44 -32.36 -16.45 18.24
C LEU A 44 -31.92 -15.84 19.56
N SER A 45 -31.51 -16.70 20.50
CA SER A 45 -30.88 -16.32 21.78
C SER A 45 -29.41 -16.65 21.72
N LEU A 46 -28.56 -15.64 21.88
CA LEU A 46 -27.11 -15.78 21.91
C LEU A 46 -26.63 -15.79 23.34
N THR A 47 -25.58 -16.59 23.63
CA THR A 47 -24.79 -16.48 24.85
C THR A 47 -23.32 -16.46 24.45
N LEU A 48 -22.65 -15.34 24.72
CA LEU A 48 -21.28 -15.10 24.36
C LEU A 48 -20.40 -15.13 25.61
N ALA A 49 -19.43 -16.04 25.63
CA ALA A 49 -18.50 -16.20 26.74
C ALA A 49 -17.16 -16.72 26.24
N VAL A 50 -16.08 -16.43 26.96
CA VAL A 50 -14.77 -17.04 26.80
C VAL A 50 -14.49 -18.01 27.95
N THR A 51 -13.61 -18.97 27.72
CA THR A 51 -13.19 -19.90 28.78
C THR A 51 -11.88 -19.40 29.39
N GLU A 52 -11.90 -19.02 30.65
CA GLU A 52 -10.73 -18.64 31.43
C GLU A 52 -10.57 -19.59 32.62
N ASP A 53 -9.39 -20.17 32.77
CA ASP A 53 -9.08 -21.12 33.84
C ASP A 53 -10.13 -22.26 34.03
N GLY A 54 -10.81 -22.60 32.93
CA GLY A 54 -11.88 -23.61 32.90
C GLY A 54 -13.26 -23.12 33.32
N GLU A 55 -13.44 -21.84 33.56
CA GLU A 55 -14.72 -21.19 33.83
C GLU A 55 -15.20 -20.39 32.60
N GLN A 56 -16.55 -20.29 32.42
CA GLN A 56 -17.14 -19.46 31.38
C GLN A 56 -17.29 -18.04 31.91
N VAL A 57 -16.57 -17.09 31.28
CA VAL A 57 -16.64 -15.66 31.59
C VAL A 57 -17.51 -14.99 30.54
N PRO A 58 -18.64 -14.38 30.91
CA PRO A 58 -19.52 -13.70 29.96
C PRO A 58 -18.82 -12.51 29.31
N LEU A 59 -19.06 -12.30 28.01
CA LEU A 59 -18.56 -11.14 27.27
C LEU A 59 -19.68 -10.10 27.16
N THR A 60 -19.55 -9.03 27.91
CA THR A 60 -20.50 -7.93 28.04
C THR A 60 -20.19 -6.80 27.08
N GLY A 61 -21.21 -6.15 26.55
CA GLY A 61 -21.02 -4.93 25.74
C GLY A 61 -20.55 -5.19 24.32
N VAL A 62 -20.59 -6.45 23.84
CA VAL A 62 -20.15 -6.82 22.50
C VAL A 62 -21.19 -6.41 21.46
N PRO A 63 -20.92 -5.45 20.54
CA PRO A 63 -21.86 -5.07 19.51
C PRO A 63 -21.87 -6.12 18.40
N LEU A 64 -23.07 -6.60 18.05
CA LEU A 64 -23.29 -7.65 17.06
C LEU A 64 -24.37 -7.23 16.06
N ALA A 65 -24.20 -7.65 14.81
CA ALA A 65 -25.22 -7.55 13.77
C ALA A 65 -25.62 -8.94 13.27
N LEU A 66 -26.89 -9.10 12.97
CA LEU A 66 -27.50 -10.31 12.44
C LEU A 66 -28.11 -10.01 11.07
N TYR A 67 -27.51 -10.56 10.02
CA TYR A 67 -27.94 -10.37 8.63
C TYR A 67 -28.69 -11.62 8.15
N GLN A 68 -29.89 -11.46 7.59
CA GLN A 68 -30.52 -12.56 6.88
C GLN A 68 -29.88 -12.74 5.52
N VAL A 69 -29.00 -13.74 5.37
CA VAL A 69 -28.22 -13.99 4.14
C VAL A 69 -28.90 -14.96 3.18
N ALA A 70 -29.89 -15.72 3.66
CA ALA A 70 -30.70 -16.59 2.80
C ALA A 70 -32.11 -16.78 3.36
N ASP A 71 -33.06 -16.99 2.47
CA ASP A 71 -34.37 -17.51 2.80
C ASP A 71 -34.30 -19.04 2.95
N MET A 72 -35.28 -19.66 3.66
CA MET A 72 -35.31 -21.08 3.91
C MET A 72 -36.69 -21.66 3.58
N ASP A 73 -36.72 -22.61 2.65
CA ASP A 73 -37.85 -23.52 2.49
C ASP A 73 -37.71 -24.68 3.46
N THR A 74 -38.82 -25.07 4.08
CA THR A 74 -38.92 -26.20 5.01
C THR A 74 -39.61 -27.41 4.41
N GLU A 75 -40.33 -27.23 3.30
CA GLU A 75 -41.07 -28.26 2.58
C GLU A 75 -40.86 -28.17 1.07
N PRO A 76 -40.79 -29.26 0.30
CA PRO A 76 -40.80 -30.66 0.75
C PRO A 76 -39.47 -31.13 1.35
N VAL A 77 -38.42 -30.35 1.19
CA VAL A 77 -37.09 -30.56 1.77
C VAL A 77 -36.53 -29.20 2.21
N VAL A 78 -35.65 -29.22 3.20
CA VAL A 78 -34.94 -28.00 3.62
C VAL A 78 -34.07 -27.55 2.48
N TYR A 79 -34.27 -26.30 2.05
CA TYR A 79 -33.44 -25.66 1.01
C TYR A 79 -33.21 -24.18 1.32
N PHE A 80 -31.98 -23.72 1.11
CA PHE A 80 -31.57 -22.33 1.36
C PHE A 80 -31.40 -21.58 0.05
N HIS A 81 -32.04 -20.44 -0.06
CA HIS A 81 -31.93 -19.52 -1.18
C HIS A 81 -31.05 -18.33 -0.77
N LEU A 82 -29.75 -18.40 -1.12
CA LEU A 82 -28.82 -17.29 -0.84
C LEU A 82 -29.37 -15.99 -1.47
N ALA A 83 -29.29 -14.89 -0.73
CA ALA A 83 -29.71 -13.56 -1.20
C ALA A 83 -28.98 -13.22 -2.53
N SER A 84 -29.72 -12.69 -3.50
CA SER A 84 -29.20 -12.42 -4.85
C SER A 84 -28.02 -11.46 -4.84
N SER A 85 -28.00 -10.50 -3.91
CA SER A 85 -26.89 -9.58 -3.70
C SER A 85 -25.59 -10.26 -3.20
N LEU A 86 -25.67 -11.49 -2.70
CA LEU A 86 -24.55 -12.32 -2.27
C LEU A 86 -24.19 -13.44 -3.25
N ALA A 87 -24.87 -13.55 -4.40
CA ALA A 87 -24.62 -14.61 -5.38
C ALA A 87 -23.16 -14.67 -5.88
N GLY A 88 -22.50 -13.51 -5.95
CA GLY A 88 -21.06 -13.41 -6.32
C GLY A 88 -20.08 -13.89 -5.24
N ALA A 89 -20.53 -14.26 -4.04
CA ALA A 89 -19.67 -14.75 -2.97
C ALA A 89 -19.17 -16.19 -3.21
N GLY A 90 -19.80 -16.94 -4.14
CA GLY A 90 -19.39 -18.32 -4.43
C GLY A 90 -19.70 -19.32 -3.29
N VAL A 91 -20.62 -18.97 -2.38
CA VAL A 91 -21.01 -19.81 -1.24
C VAL A 91 -22.26 -20.62 -1.61
N ASP A 92 -22.21 -21.94 -1.44
CA ASP A 92 -23.36 -22.83 -1.55
C ASP A 92 -23.76 -23.34 -0.15
N LEU A 93 -24.78 -22.69 0.44
CA LEU A 93 -25.28 -23.03 1.78
C LEU A 93 -25.90 -24.44 1.84
N ASN A 94 -26.32 -25.00 0.70
CA ASN A 94 -26.93 -26.35 0.63
C ASN A 94 -25.88 -27.46 0.56
N ASN A 95 -24.59 -27.14 0.48
CA ASN A 95 -23.52 -28.11 0.34
C ASN A 95 -22.42 -27.97 1.39
N LEU A 96 -22.70 -27.37 2.54
CA LEU A 96 -21.77 -27.31 3.67
C LEU A 96 -21.73 -28.66 4.38
N LYS A 97 -20.61 -29.37 4.29
CA LYS A 97 -20.48 -30.76 4.81
C LYS A 97 -19.72 -30.84 6.11
N THR A 98 -18.90 -29.86 6.41
CA THR A 98 -18.04 -29.84 7.59
C THR A 98 -18.16 -28.50 8.35
N ALA A 99 -17.71 -28.52 9.59
CA ALA A 99 -17.60 -27.30 10.39
C ALA A 99 -16.68 -26.26 9.73
N ALA A 100 -15.61 -26.74 9.08
CA ALA A 100 -14.68 -25.87 8.37
C ALA A 100 -15.35 -25.23 7.14
N ASP A 101 -16.23 -25.95 6.42
CA ASP A 101 -16.99 -25.39 5.31
C ASP A 101 -17.91 -24.27 5.80
N ALA A 102 -18.61 -24.48 6.93
CA ALA A 102 -19.48 -23.49 7.54
C ALA A 102 -18.70 -22.25 8.06
N GLU A 103 -17.55 -22.49 8.66
CA GLU A 103 -16.67 -21.39 9.11
C GLU A 103 -16.14 -20.60 7.93
N ASN A 104 -15.67 -21.23 6.85
CA ASN A 104 -15.23 -20.56 5.65
C ASN A 104 -16.37 -19.77 4.98
N ALA A 105 -17.54 -20.38 4.85
CA ALA A 105 -18.73 -19.71 4.30
C ALA A 105 -19.10 -18.47 5.13
N SER A 106 -19.06 -18.55 6.47
CA SER A 106 -19.36 -17.42 7.34
C SER A 106 -18.36 -16.28 7.16
N LYS A 107 -17.07 -16.57 7.01
CA LYS A 107 -16.03 -15.57 6.76
C LYS A 107 -16.19 -14.90 5.39
N VAL A 108 -16.43 -15.69 4.34
CA VAL A 108 -16.68 -15.15 2.99
C VAL A 108 -17.91 -14.24 2.95
N LEU A 109 -18.99 -14.67 3.58
CA LEU A 109 -20.22 -13.85 3.64
C LEU A 109 -20.06 -12.62 4.52
N ALA A 110 -19.30 -12.70 5.62
CA ALA A 110 -19.00 -11.55 6.47
C ALA A 110 -18.27 -10.43 5.72
N ASN A 111 -17.32 -10.80 4.83
CA ASN A 111 -16.59 -9.84 4.00
C ASN A 111 -17.45 -9.18 2.89
N LYS A 112 -18.59 -9.77 2.53
CA LYS A 112 -19.44 -9.29 1.42
C LYS A 112 -20.75 -8.67 1.88
N VAL A 113 -21.24 -9.02 3.07
CA VAL A 113 -22.60 -8.66 3.52
C VAL A 113 -22.77 -7.15 3.70
N GLY A 114 -21.74 -6.43 4.11
CA GLY A 114 -21.78 -4.98 4.27
C GLY A 114 -22.13 -4.24 2.98
N GLY A 115 -21.52 -4.64 1.85
CA GLY A 115 -21.80 -4.08 0.52
C GLY A 115 -23.05 -4.62 -0.16
N ALA A 116 -23.74 -5.62 0.42
CA ALA A 116 -24.86 -6.32 -0.20
C ALA A 116 -26.21 -5.59 -0.05
N GLY A 117 -26.26 -4.45 0.65
CA GLY A 117 -27.51 -3.71 0.89
C GLY A 117 -28.51 -4.41 1.81
N ILE A 118 -28.08 -5.44 2.54
CA ILE A 118 -28.91 -6.16 3.50
C ILE A 118 -28.89 -5.39 4.83
N VAL A 119 -30.05 -4.97 5.31
CA VAL A 119 -30.18 -4.25 6.59
C VAL A 119 -30.11 -5.26 7.75
N PRO A 120 -29.14 -5.16 8.65
CA PRO A 120 -29.01 -6.06 9.78
C PRO A 120 -29.97 -5.69 10.94
N LEU A 121 -30.26 -6.67 11.77
CA LEU A 121 -30.68 -6.43 13.13
C LEU A 121 -29.45 -6.27 14.01
N THR A 122 -29.39 -5.24 14.84
CA THR A 122 -28.24 -4.97 15.69
C THR A 122 -28.57 -5.08 17.16
N GLY A 123 -27.59 -5.42 17.97
CA GLY A 123 -27.72 -5.47 19.42
C GLY A 123 -26.38 -5.55 20.12
N VAL A 124 -26.40 -5.45 21.42
CA VAL A 124 -25.21 -5.48 22.28
C VAL A 124 -25.45 -6.51 23.39
N THR A 125 -24.45 -7.34 23.70
CA THR A 125 -24.59 -8.33 24.77
C THR A 125 -24.74 -7.67 26.13
N ASP A 126 -25.62 -8.22 26.98
CA ASP A 126 -25.86 -7.75 28.35
C ASP A 126 -24.77 -8.20 29.35
N GLY A 127 -24.99 -7.91 30.65
CA GLY A 127 -24.07 -8.29 31.73
C GLY A 127 -23.86 -9.79 31.94
N GLU A 128 -24.71 -10.61 31.33
CA GLU A 128 -24.61 -12.07 31.32
C GLU A 128 -24.07 -12.62 29.99
N GLY A 129 -23.61 -11.73 29.07
CA GLY A 129 -23.16 -12.08 27.72
C GLY A 129 -24.30 -12.52 26.80
N LYS A 130 -25.53 -12.15 27.10
CA LYS A 130 -26.70 -12.58 26.35
C LYS A 130 -27.18 -11.51 25.37
N LEU A 131 -27.72 -11.93 24.25
CA LEU A 131 -28.41 -11.09 23.28
C LEU A 131 -29.57 -11.88 22.64
N PHE A 132 -30.67 -11.21 22.42
CA PHE A 132 -31.89 -11.82 21.86
C PHE A 132 -32.39 -11.10 20.62
N PHE A 133 -32.68 -11.88 19.57
CA PHE A 133 -33.35 -11.43 18.35
C PHE A 133 -34.66 -12.19 18.19
N GLY A 134 -35.78 -11.46 18.12
CA GLY A 134 -37.11 -12.04 17.97
C GLY A 134 -37.74 -11.81 16.60
N SER A 135 -38.80 -12.54 16.31
CA SER A 135 -39.59 -12.39 15.08
C SER A 135 -38.80 -12.56 13.79
N LEU A 136 -37.82 -13.48 13.81
CA LEU A 136 -36.99 -13.78 12.67
C LEU A 136 -37.74 -14.62 11.63
N PRO A 137 -37.87 -14.18 10.35
CA PRO A 137 -38.35 -15.03 9.27
C PRO A 137 -37.55 -16.33 9.13
N LYS A 138 -38.13 -17.35 8.45
CA LYS A 138 -37.35 -18.56 8.13
C LYS A 138 -36.18 -18.21 7.23
N GLY A 139 -34.98 -18.61 7.61
CA GLY A 139 -33.77 -18.27 6.84
C GLY A 139 -32.44 -18.69 7.48
N VAL A 140 -31.35 -18.37 6.81
CA VAL A 140 -30.00 -18.43 7.36
C VAL A 140 -29.56 -17.03 7.70
N TYR A 141 -29.03 -16.90 8.90
CA TYR A 141 -28.59 -15.65 9.46
C TYR A 141 -27.06 -15.69 9.66
N LEU A 142 -26.42 -14.63 9.28
CA LEU A 142 -24.99 -14.39 9.55
C LEU A 142 -24.86 -13.44 10.73
N LEU A 143 -24.21 -13.90 11.79
CA LEU A 143 -23.85 -13.09 12.94
C LEU A 143 -22.42 -12.57 12.75
N VAL A 144 -22.22 -11.26 12.91
CA VAL A 144 -20.91 -10.60 12.86
C VAL A 144 -20.75 -9.59 14.00
N GLN A 145 -19.53 -9.43 14.50
CA GLN A 145 -19.19 -8.36 15.42
C GLN A 145 -19.06 -7.05 14.63
N THR A 146 -19.71 -5.97 15.08
CA THR A 146 -19.77 -4.68 14.37
C THR A 146 -18.94 -3.56 15.02
N GLY A 147 -18.28 -3.86 16.12
CA GLY A 147 -17.40 -2.91 16.79
C GLY A 147 -16.26 -3.62 17.46
N ALA A 148 -15.11 -2.99 17.49
CA ALA A 148 -13.97 -3.50 18.21
C ALA A 148 -14.22 -3.46 19.71
N ILE A 149 -13.93 -4.55 20.37
CA ILE A 149 -13.75 -4.61 21.80
C ILE A 149 -12.33 -5.10 22.03
N ASP A 150 -11.52 -4.33 22.74
CA ASP A 150 -10.11 -4.64 23.00
C ASP A 150 -9.88 -5.99 23.68
N GLU A 151 -10.93 -6.59 24.20
CA GLU A 151 -10.84 -7.78 25.04
C GLU A 151 -11.23 -9.08 24.33
N CYS A 152 -11.94 -9.01 23.18
CA CYS A 152 -12.34 -10.22 22.47
C CYS A 152 -12.62 -10.04 20.99
N ARG A 153 -12.47 -11.12 20.25
CA ARG A 153 -12.97 -11.29 18.88
C ARG A 153 -14.02 -12.39 18.81
N VAL A 154 -15.12 -12.07 18.14
CA VAL A 154 -16.20 -13.03 17.85
C VAL A 154 -16.05 -13.45 16.39
N SER A 155 -15.88 -14.75 16.17
CA SER A 155 -15.86 -15.32 14.82
C SER A 155 -17.24 -15.18 14.18
N PRO A 156 -17.33 -14.82 12.88
CA PRO A 156 -18.58 -14.84 12.15
C PRO A 156 -19.23 -16.23 12.24
N MET A 157 -20.55 -16.26 12.37
CA MET A 157 -21.28 -17.52 12.52
C MET A 157 -22.55 -17.52 11.68
N LEU A 158 -22.79 -18.62 10.97
CA LEU A 158 -24.06 -18.89 10.33
C LEU A 158 -25.00 -19.68 11.26
N VAL A 159 -26.25 -19.29 11.28
CA VAL A 159 -27.30 -19.98 12.05
C VAL A 159 -28.59 -19.99 11.26
N SER A 160 -29.27 -21.15 11.18
CA SER A 160 -30.62 -21.24 10.59
C SER A 160 -31.70 -21.03 11.63
N VAL A 161 -32.75 -20.34 11.27
CA VAL A 161 -33.99 -20.19 12.04
C VAL A 161 -35.13 -20.54 11.11
N PRO A 162 -35.89 -21.62 11.35
CA PRO A 162 -35.69 -22.59 12.43
C PRO A 162 -34.45 -23.46 12.24
N TYR A 163 -33.95 -24.01 13.34
CA TYR A 163 -32.95 -25.07 13.31
C TYR A 163 -33.55 -26.43 13.15
N THR A 164 -32.87 -27.31 12.45
CA THR A 164 -33.27 -28.72 12.35
C THR A 164 -32.02 -29.60 12.24
N GLU A 165 -32.03 -30.73 12.94
CA GLU A 165 -30.96 -31.69 12.93
C GLU A 165 -31.16 -32.83 11.90
N ASP A 166 -32.44 -33.17 11.62
CA ASP A 166 -32.80 -34.30 10.79
C ASP A 166 -33.74 -33.93 9.62
N GLY A 167 -34.01 -32.63 9.42
CA GLY A 167 -34.95 -32.13 8.41
C GLY A 167 -36.41 -32.43 8.72
N LYS A 168 -36.73 -32.91 9.93
CA LYS A 168 -38.10 -33.33 10.32
C LYS A 168 -38.62 -32.56 11.50
N LYS A 169 -37.79 -32.28 12.50
CA LYS A 169 -38.17 -31.48 13.67
C LYS A 169 -37.51 -30.12 13.57
N PHE A 170 -38.31 -29.09 13.73
CA PHE A 170 -37.88 -27.71 13.65
C PHE A 170 -37.95 -27.01 15.00
N GLU A 171 -36.80 -26.48 15.45
CA GLU A 171 -36.69 -25.59 16.60
C GLU A 171 -36.74 -24.14 16.11
N TYR A 172 -37.81 -23.44 16.44
CA TYR A 172 -38.01 -22.03 16.07
C TYR A 172 -37.35 -21.05 17.05
N ASP A 173 -37.14 -21.48 18.29
CA ASP A 173 -36.53 -20.67 19.34
C ASP A 173 -35.07 -21.17 19.56
N VAL A 174 -34.18 -20.75 18.69
CA VAL A 174 -32.83 -21.24 18.55
C VAL A 174 -31.91 -20.64 19.61
N GLN A 175 -31.06 -21.47 20.22
CA GLN A 175 -29.99 -21.02 21.10
C GLN A 175 -28.64 -21.21 20.40
N ALA A 176 -27.77 -20.18 20.41
CA ALA A 176 -26.46 -20.24 19.80
C ALA A 176 -25.38 -19.70 20.74
N PHE A 177 -24.19 -20.25 20.57
CA PHE A 177 -23.00 -19.94 21.37
C PHE A 177 -21.87 -19.57 20.40
N PRO A 178 -21.78 -18.30 19.97
CA PRO A 178 -20.75 -17.86 19.05
C PRO A 178 -19.34 -18.11 19.63
N LYS A 179 -18.43 -18.53 18.77
CA LYS A 179 -17.03 -18.69 19.14
C LYS A 179 -16.43 -17.30 19.37
N ALA A 180 -15.90 -17.07 20.56
CA ALA A 180 -15.16 -15.87 20.89
C ALA A 180 -13.78 -16.26 21.42
N GLU A 181 -12.81 -15.45 21.07
CA GLU A 181 -11.44 -15.57 21.53
C GLU A 181 -11.08 -14.31 22.29
N LYS A 182 -10.43 -14.47 23.46
CA LYS A 182 -9.86 -13.32 24.18
C LYS A 182 -8.64 -12.83 23.41
N THR A 183 -8.56 -11.53 23.22
CA THR A 183 -7.36 -10.91 22.68
C THR A 183 -6.27 -10.90 23.75
N ASP A 184 -5.15 -11.50 23.46
CA ASP A 184 -3.96 -11.45 24.29
C ASP A 184 -3.18 -10.17 23.93
N LYS A 185 -3.32 -9.11 24.75
CA LYS A 185 -2.63 -7.84 24.51
C LYS A 185 -1.10 -7.97 24.46
N SER A 186 -0.53 -9.03 25.05
CA SER A 186 0.89 -9.31 24.94
C SER A 186 1.33 -9.75 23.53
N LYS A 187 0.37 -10.03 22.66
CA LYS A 187 0.56 -10.44 21.25
C LYS A 187 -0.03 -9.44 20.27
N ASN A 188 -0.21 -8.20 20.70
CA ASN A 188 -0.64 -7.13 19.80
C ASN A 188 0.51 -6.73 18.88
N GLY A 189 0.18 -6.46 17.64
CA GLY A 189 1.12 -6.00 16.64
C GLY A 189 1.05 -4.48 16.41
N SER A 190 1.92 -4.01 15.56
CA SER A 190 1.93 -2.64 15.04
C SER A 190 1.93 -2.65 13.52
N LEU A 191 1.35 -1.61 12.92
CA LEU A 191 1.31 -1.41 11.48
C LEU A 191 1.77 0.00 11.16
N THR A 192 2.84 0.12 10.38
CA THR A 192 3.24 1.39 9.77
C THR A 192 2.56 1.51 8.41
N VAL A 193 1.76 2.54 8.24
CA VAL A 193 1.11 2.87 6.97
C VAL A 193 1.85 4.02 6.32
N THR A 194 2.39 3.80 5.13
CA THR A 194 3.03 4.82 4.31
C THR A 194 2.08 5.23 3.19
N LYS A 195 1.73 6.52 3.14
CA LYS A 195 1.07 7.15 2.00
C LYS A 195 2.09 7.51 0.96
N LYS A 196 1.91 7.10 -0.29
CA LYS A 196 2.78 7.41 -1.43
C LYS A 196 1.98 8.12 -2.52
N LEU A 197 2.61 9.08 -3.20
CA LEU A 197 2.00 9.89 -4.24
C LEU A 197 2.73 9.68 -5.55
N GLN A 198 2.00 9.29 -6.58
CA GLN A 198 2.55 9.03 -7.90
C GLN A 198 1.64 9.62 -9.00
N ALA A 199 2.22 9.92 -10.14
CA ALA A 199 1.48 10.18 -11.38
C ALA A 199 1.84 9.13 -12.41
N ILE A 200 0.89 8.77 -13.29
CA ILE A 200 1.12 7.86 -14.40
C ILE A 200 1.45 8.64 -15.67
N ASP A 201 2.51 8.26 -16.35
CA ASP A 201 2.72 8.64 -17.75
C ASP A 201 1.87 7.74 -18.64
N ASN A 202 0.80 8.29 -19.20
CA ASN A 202 -0.16 7.53 -19.98
C ASN A 202 0.40 6.93 -21.29
N ASP A 203 1.56 7.40 -21.77
CA ASP A 203 2.17 6.87 -22.99
C ASP A 203 3.15 5.74 -22.70
N THR A 204 3.94 5.83 -21.63
CA THR A 204 4.90 4.79 -21.24
C THR A 204 4.31 3.84 -20.21
N MET A 205 3.23 4.23 -19.52
CA MET A 205 2.64 3.55 -18.35
C MET A 205 3.61 3.46 -17.19
N ASP A 206 4.63 4.32 -17.13
CA ASP A 206 5.54 4.43 -16.01
C ASP A 206 4.93 5.27 -14.88
N PHE A 207 5.24 4.91 -13.64
CA PHE A 207 4.86 5.69 -12.47
C PHE A 207 6.00 6.62 -12.06
N VAL A 208 5.65 7.88 -11.83
CA VAL A 208 6.59 8.92 -11.39
C VAL A 208 6.16 9.43 -10.03
N ASP A 209 7.07 9.48 -9.09
CA ASP A 209 6.81 10.04 -7.78
C ASP A 209 6.53 11.54 -7.90
N ILE A 210 5.46 12.01 -7.25
CA ILE A 210 5.10 13.43 -7.18
C ILE A 210 5.04 13.90 -5.74
N CYS A 211 5.40 15.16 -5.50
CA CYS A 211 5.35 15.79 -4.20
C CYS A 211 4.07 16.59 -4.05
N ALA A 212 3.48 16.60 -2.87
CA ALA A 212 2.43 17.55 -2.52
C ALA A 212 3.05 18.79 -1.90
N ALA A 213 2.65 19.99 -2.35
CA ALA A 213 3.07 21.24 -1.69
C ALA A 213 2.54 21.29 -0.25
N ASP A 214 1.28 20.92 -0.05
CA ASP A 214 0.63 20.74 1.25
C ASP A 214 -0.64 19.92 1.07
N ALA A 215 -0.67 18.69 1.61
CA ALA A 215 -1.84 17.81 1.53
C ALA A 215 -1.99 16.96 2.80
N THR A 216 -3.24 16.64 3.15
CA THR A 216 -3.55 15.74 4.26
C THR A 216 -4.42 14.59 3.76
N TYR A 217 -3.99 13.37 4.07
CA TYR A 217 -4.68 12.14 3.75
C TYR A 217 -5.14 11.48 5.03
N TYR A 218 -6.19 10.68 4.92
CA TYR A 218 -6.74 9.97 6.06
C TYR A 218 -6.81 8.48 5.73
N VAL A 219 -6.46 7.65 6.70
CA VAL A 219 -6.50 6.20 6.57
C VAL A 219 -7.21 5.59 7.78
N ARG A 220 -7.88 4.46 7.56
CA ARG A 220 -8.55 3.72 8.61
C ARG A 220 -8.48 2.22 8.35
N LEU A 221 -8.47 1.45 9.42
CA LEU A 221 -8.60 0.00 9.37
C LEU A 221 -10.08 -0.41 9.43
N PHE A 222 -10.40 -1.53 8.80
CA PHE A 222 -11.72 -2.14 8.80
C PHE A 222 -11.59 -3.64 9.10
N LEU A 223 -12.68 -4.26 9.57
CA LEU A 223 -12.73 -5.69 9.88
C LEU A 223 -13.28 -6.51 8.71
N ASP A 224 -13.75 -5.87 7.65
CA ASP A 224 -14.33 -6.48 6.45
C ASP A 224 -13.74 -5.88 5.17
N GLU A 225 -13.68 -6.66 4.11
CA GLU A 225 -13.17 -6.26 2.79
C GLU A 225 -13.98 -5.11 2.17
N SER A 226 -15.27 -5.05 2.45
CA SER A 226 -16.16 -3.99 1.95
C SER A 226 -16.03 -2.67 2.71
N ALA A 227 -15.15 -2.61 3.72
CA ALA A 227 -14.87 -1.45 4.56
C ALA A 227 -16.12 -0.83 5.21
N THR A 228 -17.04 -1.69 5.70
CA THR A 228 -18.26 -1.27 6.37
C THR A 228 -18.19 -1.35 7.89
N ILE A 229 -17.25 -2.13 8.42
CA ILE A 229 -17.03 -2.34 9.85
C ILE A 229 -15.72 -1.66 10.25
N PRO A 230 -15.76 -0.40 10.70
CA PRO A 230 -14.55 0.34 11.03
C PRO A 230 -13.87 -0.21 12.27
N TYR A 231 -12.54 -0.19 12.28
CA TYR A 231 -11.70 -0.52 13.42
C TYR A 231 -10.83 0.67 13.83
N GLY A 232 -10.87 1.05 15.09
CA GLY A 232 -10.07 2.16 15.62
C GLY A 232 -10.40 3.53 15.01
N ASP A 233 -9.56 4.49 15.31
CA ASP A 233 -9.72 5.87 14.88
C ASP A 233 -9.18 6.11 13.47
N VAL A 234 -9.70 7.15 12.81
CA VAL A 234 -9.13 7.69 11.59
C VAL A 234 -7.75 8.27 11.90
N LYS A 235 -6.74 7.90 11.12
CA LYS A 235 -5.39 8.44 11.21
C LYS A 235 -5.14 9.42 10.07
N SER A 236 -4.54 10.58 10.37
CA SER A 236 -4.16 11.56 9.37
C SER A 236 -2.68 11.45 9.03
N ILE A 237 -2.36 11.63 7.74
CA ILE A 237 -1.00 11.68 7.20
C ILE A 237 -0.86 13.03 6.51
N HIS A 238 -0.07 13.94 7.09
CA HIS A 238 0.22 15.24 6.51
C HIS A 238 1.50 15.14 5.67
N ILE A 239 1.43 15.58 4.42
CA ILE A 239 2.55 15.57 3.47
C ILE A 239 2.77 17.01 3.00
N GLN A 240 3.98 17.52 3.23
CA GLN A 240 4.36 18.88 2.84
C GLN A 240 5.73 18.85 2.18
N GLY A 241 5.79 19.23 0.92
CA GLY A 241 7.02 19.26 0.13
C GLY A 241 7.65 17.88 -0.10
N GLN A 242 6.89 16.79 0.02
CA GLN A 242 7.37 15.41 -0.09
C GLN A 242 6.42 14.55 -0.93
N ASN A 243 6.90 13.39 -1.37
CA ASN A 243 6.11 12.40 -2.12
C ASN A 243 5.46 11.33 -1.23
N SER A 244 5.74 11.34 0.05
CA SER A 244 5.22 10.34 0.98
C SER A 244 5.18 10.86 2.41
N GLY A 245 4.38 10.20 3.24
CA GLY A 245 4.29 10.39 4.67
C GLY A 245 3.78 9.11 5.33
N SER A 246 3.92 8.96 6.63
CA SER A 246 3.52 7.73 7.32
C SER A 246 2.83 7.99 8.65
N VAL A 247 2.09 6.97 9.10
CA VAL A 247 1.42 6.94 10.40
C VAL A 247 1.42 5.51 10.93
N ASP A 248 1.48 5.39 12.27
CA ASP A 248 1.51 4.10 12.94
C ASP A 248 0.17 3.76 13.62
N TYR A 249 -0.22 2.52 13.50
CA TYR A 249 -1.20 1.87 14.36
C TYR A 249 -0.47 0.97 15.35
N SER A 250 -0.67 1.18 16.63
CA SER A 250 -0.13 0.35 17.70
C SER A 250 -1.21 -0.49 18.35
N ASP A 251 -0.80 -1.50 19.09
CA ASP A 251 -1.67 -2.35 19.91
C ASP A 251 -2.79 -3.04 19.13
N LEU A 252 -2.51 -3.42 17.87
CA LEU A 252 -3.46 -4.13 17.03
C LEU A 252 -3.56 -5.59 17.49
N PRO A 253 -4.74 -6.04 17.95
CA PRO A 253 -4.98 -7.43 18.28
C PRO A 253 -4.73 -8.36 17.10
N THR A 254 -4.43 -9.62 17.38
CA THR A 254 -4.33 -10.67 16.35
C THR A 254 -5.61 -10.75 15.53
N GLY A 255 -5.46 -10.91 14.21
CA GLY A 255 -6.59 -11.00 13.27
C GLY A 255 -6.31 -10.30 11.94
N THR A 256 -7.32 -10.29 11.08
CA THR A 256 -7.25 -9.70 9.75
C THR A 256 -7.91 -8.32 9.74
N TYR A 257 -7.23 -7.37 9.14
CA TYR A 257 -7.68 -6.00 8.92
C TYR A 257 -7.62 -5.65 7.44
N TYR A 258 -8.46 -4.72 7.03
CA TYR A 258 -8.47 -4.14 5.69
C TYR A 258 -8.18 -2.65 5.81
N LEU A 259 -7.10 -2.19 5.17
CA LEU A 259 -6.72 -0.79 5.19
C LEU A 259 -7.41 -0.06 4.04
N ARG A 260 -7.95 1.12 4.32
CA ARG A 260 -8.55 2.01 3.32
C ARG A 260 -8.09 3.46 3.52
N GLU A 261 -7.93 4.16 2.42
CA GLU A 261 -7.97 5.61 2.45
C GLU A 261 -9.41 6.07 2.67
N THR A 262 -9.58 7.13 3.45
CA THR A 262 -10.89 7.65 3.86
C THR A 262 -10.93 9.17 3.72
N ASP A 263 -12.12 9.73 3.86
CA ASP A 263 -12.27 11.15 4.19
C ASP A 263 -11.93 11.42 5.67
N ALA A 264 -11.96 12.69 6.09
CA ALA A 264 -11.68 13.09 7.48
C ALA A 264 -12.71 12.51 8.49
N GLN A 265 -13.89 12.10 8.02
CA GLN A 265 -14.94 11.47 8.81
C GLN A 265 -14.80 9.96 8.90
N GLY A 266 -13.87 9.38 8.13
CA GLY A 266 -13.58 7.96 8.11
C GLY A 266 -14.43 7.14 7.15
N ASN A 267 -15.10 7.79 6.19
CA ASN A 267 -15.79 7.11 5.11
C ASN A 267 -14.77 6.66 4.06
N PRO A 268 -14.81 5.39 3.60
CA PRO A 268 -13.88 4.89 2.59
C PRO A 268 -13.95 5.68 1.28
N ARG A 269 -12.79 6.02 0.72
CA ARG A 269 -12.68 6.58 -0.62
C ARG A 269 -12.93 5.49 -1.68
N PRO A 270 -13.52 5.82 -2.84
CA PRO A 270 -13.54 4.91 -3.98
C PRO A 270 -12.13 4.47 -4.37
N LEU A 271 -11.99 3.23 -4.82
CA LEU A 271 -10.71 2.70 -5.30
C LEU A 271 -10.48 3.01 -6.79
N ASP A 272 -11.51 3.36 -7.47
CA ASP A 272 -11.53 3.77 -8.86
C ASP A 272 -11.18 5.27 -9.01
N ASP A 273 -10.94 5.65 -10.22
CA ASP A 273 -10.17 6.75 -10.74
C ASP A 273 -10.76 8.17 -10.57
N SER A 274 -11.82 8.35 -9.80
CA SER A 274 -12.30 9.70 -9.49
C SER A 274 -13.07 9.77 -8.18
N PHE A 275 -12.75 10.78 -7.41
CA PHE A 275 -13.51 11.15 -6.22
C PHE A 275 -13.40 12.66 -5.97
N VAL A 276 -14.28 13.20 -5.16
CA VAL A 276 -14.19 14.58 -4.69
C VAL A 276 -13.44 14.56 -3.35
N ASP A 277 -12.34 15.28 -3.26
CA ASP A 277 -11.54 15.38 -2.04
C ASP A 277 -12.24 16.27 -0.97
N ASP A 278 -11.61 16.38 0.20
CA ASP A 278 -12.16 17.17 1.33
C ASP A 278 -12.21 18.68 1.05
N THR A 279 -11.56 19.14 -0.01
CA THR A 279 -11.60 20.54 -0.48
C THR A 279 -12.70 20.79 -1.52
N GLY A 280 -13.38 19.73 -1.98
CA GLY A 280 -14.41 19.80 -3.01
C GLY A 280 -13.87 19.72 -4.44
N VAL A 281 -12.61 19.32 -4.62
CA VAL A 281 -11.98 19.17 -5.94
C VAL A 281 -12.13 17.73 -6.42
N GLU A 282 -12.53 17.56 -7.68
CA GLU A 282 -12.56 16.25 -8.33
C GLU A 282 -11.13 15.80 -8.64
N VAL A 283 -10.75 14.65 -8.08
CA VAL A 283 -9.42 14.05 -8.19
C VAL A 283 -9.53 12.77 -9.01
N ASN A 284 -8.82 12.72 -10.13
CA ASN A 284 -8.70 11.51 -10.96
C ASN A 284 -7.46 10.73 -10.54
N CYS A 285 -7.64 9.72 -9.70
CA CYS A 285 -6.55 8.82 -9.30
C CYS A 285 -7.07 7.42 -8.97
N MET A 286 -6.18 6.43 -9.07
CA MET A 286 -6.38 5.11 -8.51
C MET A 286 -5.81 5.08 -7.10
N ILE A 287 -6.52 4.43 -6.17
CA ILE A 287 -6.05 4.20 -4.81
C ILE A 287 -5.78 2.72 -4.65
N GLN A 288 -4.53 2.37 -4.36
CA GLN A 288 -4.11 0.99 -4.16
C GLN A 288 -3.50 0.80 -2.77
N VAL A 289 -3.65 -0.39 -2.22
CA VAL A 289 -3.00 -0.81 -0.97
C VAL A 289 -2.05 -1.96 -1.29
N ASN A 290 -0.75 -1.74 -1.08
CA ASN A 290 0.31 -2.67 -1.47
C ASN A 290 0.27 -3.09 -2.95
N GLY A 291 -0.11 -2.16 -3.83
CA GLY A 291 -0.22 -2.38 -5.28
C GLY A 291 -1.46 -3.14 -5.74
N GLU A 292 -2.46 -3.31 -4.88
CA GLU A 292 -3.73 -3.97 -5.17
C GLU A 292 -4.92 -3.12 -4.73
N ASP A 293 -6.10 -3.39 -5.27
CA ASP A 293 -7.33 -2.66 -4.93
C ASP A 293 -7.80 -2.95 -3.50
N SER A 294 -7.44 -4.11 -2.96
CA SER A 294 -7.77 -4.49 -1.60
C SER A 294 -6.72 -5.46 -1.06
N THR A 295 -6.10 -5.08 0.04
CA THR A 295 -5.15 -5.96 0.73
C THR A 295 -5.56 -6.18 2.17
N SER A 296 -5.64 -7.44 2.56
CA SER A 296 -5.77 -7.82 3.95
C SER A 296 -4.42 -7.82 4.66
N ILE A 297 -4.40 -7.29 5.87
CA ILE A 297 -3.24 -7.29 6.77
C ILE A 297 -3.58 -8.21 7.93
N THR A 298 -2.85 -9.31 8.08
CA THR A 298 -3.16 -10.32 9.11
C THR A 298 -2.06 -10.39 10.14
N PHE A 299 -2.43 -10.17 11.39
CA PHE A 299 -1.57 -10.42 12.55
C PHE A 299 -1.82 -11.83 13.06
N ASP A 300 -0.93 -12.76 12.73
CA ASP A 300 -0.96 -14.16 13.17
C ASP A 300 0.23 -14.40 14.09
N PRO A 301 0.00 -14.69 15.39
CA PRO A 301 1.07 -14.88 16.36
C PRO A 301 1.93 -16.12 16.09
N SER A 302 1.55 -16.98 15.15
CA SER A 302 2.37 -18.11 14.67
C SER A 302 3.31 -17.76 13.54
N ALA A 303 3.15 -16.58 12.91
CA ALA A 303 4.01 -16.13 11.82
C ALA A 303 5.28 -15.46 12.35
N ASP A 304 6.39 -15.62 11.63
CA ASP A 304 7.60 -14.84 11.89
C ASP A 304 7.32 -13.34 11.65
N HIS A 305 7.75 -12.49 12.57
CA HIS A 305 7.56 -11.03 12.48
C HIS A 305 6.09 -10.56 12.44
N PHE A 306 5.20 -11.26 13.12
CA PHE A 306 3.79 -10.88 13.21
C PHE A 306 3.58 -9.54 13.93
N ASP A 307 4.48 -9.15 14.81
CA ASP A 307 4.43 -8.01 15.71
C ASP A 307 4.63 -6.64 15.02
N THR A 308 5.23 -6.64 13.82
CA THR A 308 5.46 -5.40 13.07
C THR A 308 5.20 -5.65 11.59
N GLN A 309 4.28 -4.89 11.01
CA GLN A 309 3.94 -4.94 9.60
C GLN A 309 3.97 -3.55 8.97
N GLU A 310 4.11 -3.52 7.66
CA GLU A 310 4.10 -2.31 6.85
C GLU A 310 3.05 -2.44 5.75
N ALA A 311 2.41 -1.33 5.42
CA ALA A 311 1.52 -1.22 4.28
C ALA A 311 1.73 0.11 3.57
N VAL A 312 1.61 0.11 2.25
CA VAL A 312 1.69 1.31 1.42
C VAL A 312 0.31 1.59 0.83
N VAL A 313 -0.15 2.82 0.96
CA VAL A 313 -1.35 3.33 0.28
C VAL A 313 -0.88 4.27 -0.82
N ASP A 314 -0.97 3.82 -2.07
CA ASP A 314 -0.57 4.59 -3.24
C ASP A 314 -1.75 5.37 -3.79
N ASN A 315 -1.56 6.69 -4.04
CA ASN A 315 -2.42 7.45 -4.93
C ASN A 315 -1.70 7.64 -6.26
N ILE A 316 -2.26 7.09 -7.31
CA ILE A 316 -1.72 7.12 -8.67
C ILE A 316 -2.61 8.04 -9.50
N TYR A 317 -2.16 9.26 -9.71
CA TYR A 317 -2.91 10.29 -10.42
C TYR A 317 -2.72 10.17 -11.93
N VAL A 318 -3.79 10.35 -12.70
CA VAL A 318 -3.76 10.35 -14.17
C VAL A 318 -3.01 11.58 -14.72
N LYS A 319 -3.01 12.67 -13.96
CA LYS A 319 -2.22 13.89 -14.19
C LYS A 319 -1.79 14.46 -12.84
N ILE A 320 -0.79 15.31 -12.83
CA ILE A 320 -0.39 16.00 -11.59
C ILE A 320 -1.50 16.99 -11.20
N PRO A 321 -2.13 16.85 -10.03
CA PRO A 321 -3.17 17.77 -9.57
C PRO A 321 -2.58 19.15 -9.19
N ASP A 322 -3.44 20.18 -9.11
CA ASP A 322 -3.04 21.50 -8.61
C ASP A 322 -2.46 21.40 -7.18
N GLY A 323 -1.33 22.07 -6.95
CA GLY A 323 -0.62 22.00 -5.68
C GLY A 323 0.32 20.80 -5.54
N PHE A 324 0.47 19.99 -6.60
CA PHE A 324 1.42 18.90 -6.68
C PHE A 324 2.46 19.16 -7.77
N TYR A 325 3.60 18.50 -7.68
CA TYR A 325 4.67 18.64 -8.67
C TYR A 325 5.55 17.38 -8.71
N MET A 326 6.10 17.11 -9.89
CA MET A 326 7.22 16.17 -10.02
C MET A 326 8.50 16.91 -9.68
N GLU A 327 9.38 16.30 -8.89
CA GLU A 327 10.68 16.86 -8.58
C GLU A 327 11.73 16.31 -9.53
N ARG A 328 12.52 17.21 -10.13
CA ARG A 328 13.70 16.87 -10.91
C ARG A 328 14.96 17.30 -10.17
N GLN A 329 15.98 16.47 -10.21
CA GLN A 329 17.24 16.67 -9.53
C GLN A 329 18.37 16.87 -10.54
N LEU A 330 19.09 17.97 -10.39
CA LEU A 330 20.34 18.21 -11.10
C LEU A 330 21.51 18.15 -10.13
N ASN A 331 22.33 17.12 -10.23
CA ASN A 331 23.51 16.94 -9.43
C ASN A 331 24.72 17.64 -10.09
N ILE A 332 25.26 18.67 -9.44
CA ILE A 332 26.42 19.42 -9.91
C ILE A 332 27.63 18.96 -9.08
N GLU A 333 28.47 18.12 -9.66
CA GLU A 333 29.72 17.69 -9.02
C GLU A 333 30.80 18.73 -9.27
N LYS A 334 31.51 19.15 -8.21
CA LYS A 334 32.66 20.05 -8.30
C LYS A 334 33.96 19.30 -8.12
N LYS A 335 34.83 19.37 -9.11
CA LYS A 335 36.22 18.86 -9.02
C LYS A 335 37.23 19.98 -9.08
N VAL A 336 38.25 19.91 -8.22
CA VAL A 336 39.41 20.78 -8.26
C VAL A 336 40.65 19.92 -8.46
N LEU A 337 41.36 20.13 -9.55
CA LEU A 337 42.52 19.30 -9.94
C LEU A 337 43.79 20.15 -10.05
N LYS A 338 44.92 19.54 -9.67
CA LYS A 338 46.27 20.01 -9.98
C LYS A 338 47.06 18.84 -10.55
N ASP A 339 47.61 19.04 -11.74
CA ASP A 339 48.36 18.00 -12.47
C ASP A 339 47.55 16.66 -12.60
N GLY A 340 46.23 16.77 -12.76
CA GLY A 340 45.33 15.62 -12.88
C GLY A 340 44.93 14.94 -11.55
N VAL A 341 45.40 15.43 -10.42
CA VAL A 341 45.14 14.90 -9.08
C VAL A 341 44.19 15.82 -8.33
N ALA A 342 43.20 15.25 -7.61
CA ALA A 342 42.30 16.02 -6.77
C ALA A 342 43.07 16.84 -5.73
N THR A 343 42.73 18.11 -5.61
CA THR A 343 43.33 19.06 -4.67
C THR A 343 42.26 19.98 -4.08
N THR A 344 42.65 20.85 -3.17
CA THR A 344 41.78 21.89 -2.61
C THR A 344 42.34 23.28 -2.92
N SER A 345 41.52 24.30 -2.85
CA SER A 345 41.84 25.71 -3.02
C SER A 345 41.20 26.50 -1.88
N ASP A 346 41.77 27.63 -1.52
CA ASP A 346 41.12 28.56 -0.57
C ASP A 346 40.02 29.39 -1.22
N GLN A 347 39.78 29.22 -2.53
CA GLN A 347 38.77 29.94 -3.27
C GLN A 347 37.40 29.26 -3.10
N THR A 348 36.34 30.05 -2.87
CA THR A 348 34.97 29.61 -2.94
C THR A 348 34.53 29.58 -4.40
N PHE A 349 33.80 28.55 -4.80
CA PHE A 349 33.28 28.34 -6.14
C PHE A 349 31.76 28.41 -6.12
N TYR A 350 31.17 28.92 -7.18
CA TYR A 350 29.72 28.98 -7.37
C TYR A 350 29.39 28.44 -8.76
N ALA A 351 28.17 27.93 -8.89
CA ALA A 351 27.56 27.65 -10.19
C ALA A 351 26.23 28.39 -10.31
N THR A 352 25.97 28.87 -11.48
CA THR A 352 24.66 29.38 -11.87
C THR A 352 24.01 28.40 -12.82
N VAL A 353 22.73 28.14 -12.55
CA VAL A 353 21.85 27.34 -13.39
C VAL A 353 20.81 28.27 -13.99
N ASN A 354 20.82 28.39 -15.31
CA ASN A 354 19.83 29.14 -16.07
C ASN A 354 18.90 28.18 -16.82
N GLU A 355 17.61 28.40 -16.77
CA GLU A 355 16.67 27.76 -17.68
C GLU A 355 16.74 28.45 -19.04
N VAL A 356 16.78 27.64 -20.09
CA VAL A 356 16.86 28.13 -21.48
C VAL A 356 15.51 27.97 -22.14
N ASP A 357 14.88 29.06 -22.53
CA ASP A 357 13.63 29.02 -23.29
C ASP A 357 13.86 28.34 -24.64
N PRO A 358 13.12 27.24 -24.95
CA PRO A 358 13.38 26.47 -26.17
C PRO A 358 13.02 27.21 -27.45
N ALA A 359 12.15 28.23 -27.41
CA ALA A 359 11.71 28.95 -28.58
C ALA A 359 12.58 30.17 -28.88
N THR A 360 13.06 30.89 -27.87
CA THR A 360 13.81 32.12 -27.99
C THR A 360 15.29 31.96 -27.73
N GLY A 361 15.69 30.95 -26.96
CA GLY A 361 17.04 30.76 -26.46
C GLY A 361 17.40 31.75 -25.34
N GLU A 362 16.43 32.50 -24.81
CA GLU A 362 16.64 33.37 -23.67
C GLU A 362 16.93 32.55 -22.41
N GLU A 363 17.83 33.07 -21.58
CA GLU A 363 18.24 32.41 -20.34
C GLU A 363 17.66 33.15 -19.14
N THR A 364 17.02 32.39 -18.24
CA THR A 364 16.51 32.91 -16.96
C THR A 364 17.22 32.20 -15.82
N THR A 365 17.82 32.97 -14.91
CA THR A 365 18.51 32.38 -13.75
C THR A 365 17.51 31.71 -12.81
N VAL A 366 17.70 30.42 -12.59
CA VAL A 366 16.95 29.64 -11.62
C VAL A 366 17.58 29.74 -10.24
N ILE A 367 18.91 29.50 -10.17
CA ILE A 367 19.66 29.56 -8.91
C ILE A 367 21.13 29.82 -9.15
N THR A 368 21.77 30.51 -8.21
CA THR A 368 23.23 30.54 -8.01
C THR A 368 23.54 29.87 -6.68
N THR A 369 24.37 28.86 -6.69
CA THR A 369 24.69 28.05 -5.50
C THR A 369 26.18 27.89 -5.29
N GLU A 370 26.61 27.85 -4.02
CA GLU A 370 28.01 27.54 -3.68
C GLU A 370 28.30 26.06 -3.97
N LEU A 371 29.43 25.83 -4.63
CA LEU A 371 29.91 24.49 -4.92
C LEU A 371 30.99 24.09 -3.89
N LYS A 372 30.70 23.03 -3.16
CA LYS A 372 31.70 22.40 -2.28
C LYS A 372 32.72 21.66 -3.11
N GLN A 373 34.02 21.95 -2.85
CA GLN A 373 35.13 21.36 -3.59
C GLN A 373 35.16 19.85 -3.41
N ASN A 374 35.27 19.12 -4.54
CA ASN A 374 35.27 17.65 -4.61
C ASN A 374 34.04 17.00 -3.97
N ASP A 375 32.90 17.67 -4.06
CA ASP A 375 31.59 17.23 -3.55
C ASP A 375 30.50 17.53 -4.61
N THR A 376 29.28 17.11 -4.32
CA THR A 376 28.11 17.30 -5.18
C THR A 376 27.08 18.20 -4.50
N VAL A 377 26.53 19.13 -5.25
CA VAL A 377 25.39 19.95 -4.84
C VAL A 377 24.20 19.55 -5.70
N THR A 378 23.06 19.27 -5.07
CA THR A 378 21.80 18.94 -5.76
C THR A 378 20.93 20.19 -5.86
N VAL A 379 20.48 20.49 -7.08
CA VAL A 379 19.49 21.52 -7.37
C VAL A 379 18.18 20.85 -7.72
N LEU A 380 17.09 21.29 -7.09
CA LEU A 380 15.74 20.71 -7.26
C LEU A 380 14.87 21.64 -8.11
N PHE A 381 14.15 21.07 -9.06
CA PHE A 381 13.17 21.77 -9.91
C PHE A 381 11.80 21.14 -9.73
N GLN A 382 10.77 21.98 -9.69
CA GLN A 382 9.37 21.54 -9.61
C GLN A 382 8.74 21.59 -11.01
N VAL A 383 8.14 20.49 -11.44
CA VAL A 383 7.41 20.36 -12.70
C VAL A 383 5.96 20.04 -12.38
N ALA A 384 5.07 20.99 -12.64
CA ALA A 384 3.66 20.89 -12.27
C ALA A 384 2.81 20.08 -13.28
N ASP A 385 3.31 19.82 -14.48
CA ASP A 385 2.56 19.08 -15.50
C ASP A 385 3.43 17.99 -16.12
N ILE A 386 3.02 16.73 -15.94
CA ILE A 386 3.67 15.58 -16.55
C ILE A 386 3.36 15.48 -18.05
N SER A 387 2.29 16.14 -18.53
CA SER A 387 1.95 16.14 -19.95
C SER A 387 2.91 17.00 -20.80
N ASP A 388 3.72 17.84 -20.16
CA ASP A 388 4.84 18.56 -20.80
C ASP A 388 6.05 17.67 -21.15
N LYS A 389 5.89 16.34 -21.11
CA LYS A 389 6.95 15.38 -21.41
C LYS A 389 7.61 15.57 -22.79
N ASP A 390 6.89 16.13 -23.75
CA ASP A 390 7.42 16.45 -25.08
C ASP A 390 8.20 17.76 -25.08
N VAL A 391 8.11 18.54 -24.01
CA VAL A 391 8.88 19.79 -23.83
C VAL A 391 10.23 19.44 -23.20
N VAL A 392 11.30 19.68 -23.96
CA VAL A 392 12.66 19.55 -23.46
C VAL A 392 12.99 20.75 -22.57
N HIS A 393 13.07 20.53 -21.26
CA HIS A 393 13.57 21.56 -20.34
C HIS A 393 15.10 21.52 -20.31
N THR A 394 15.72 22.59 -20.80
CA THR A 394 17.18 22.69 -20.88
C THR A 394 17.69 23.70 -19.86
N TYR A 395 18.65 23.27 -19.06
CA TYR A 395 19.32 24.10 -18.07
C TYR A 395 20.78 24.26 -18.46
N ARG A 396 21.23 25.52 -18.60
CA ARG A 396 22.65 25.83 -18.76
C ARG A 396 23.31 25.98 -17.41
N VAL A 397 24.36 25.19 -17.18
CA VAL A 397 25.15 25.20 -15.95
C VAL A 397 26.55 25.72 -16.23
N PHE A 398 26.95 26.74 -15.50
CA PHE A 398 28.27 27.34 -15.66
C PHE A 398 28.84 27.85 -14.33
N GLU A 399 30.14 27.94 -14.25
CA GLU A 399 30.82 28.51 -13.08
C GLU A 399 30.67 30.03 -13.04
N SER A 400 30.30 30.54 -11.87
CA SER A 400 29.98 31.96 -11.68
C SER A 400 30.65 32.55 -10.44
N ASP A 401 30.49 33.84 -10.26
CA ASP A 401 30.67 34.52 -8.98
C ASP A 401 29.39 34.33 -8.11
N ALA A 402 29.41 34.87 -6.89
CA ALA A 402 28.29 34.80 -5.97
C ALA A 402 27.02 35.56 -6.47
N GLU A 403 27.21 36.50 -7.36
CA GLU A 403 26.18 37.31 -7.99
C GLU A 403 25.58 36.65 -9.25
N GLY A 404 26.11 35.48 -9.67
CA GLY A 404 25.65 34.71 -10.81
C GLY A 404 26.30 35.14 -12.15
N ASN A 405 27.30 36.01 -12.16
CA ASN A 405 27.98 36.37 -13.40
C ASN A 405 29.04 35.29 -13.77
N PRO A 406 29.15 34.90 -15.05
CA PRO A 406 30.14 33.95 -15.48
C PRO A 406 31.56 34.39 -15.07
N VAL A 407 32.36 33.46 -14.55
CA VAL A 407 33.76 33.75 -14.18
C VAL A 407 34.56 34.18 -15.38
N ASN A 408 35.42 35.20 -15.18
CA ASN A 408 36.37 35.62 -16.20
C ASN A 408 37.51 34.62 -16.30
N LYS A 409 37.45 33.71 -17.27
CA LYS A 409 38.43 32.60 -17.44
C LYS A 409 39.89 33.05 -17.57
N SER A 410 40.14 34.32 -17.96
CA SER A 410 41.52 34.83 -18.10
C SER A 410 42.14 35.27 -16.76
N THR A 411 41.32 35.60 -15.76
CA THR A 411 41.77 36.08 -14.45
C THR A 411 41.40 35.15 -13.29
N PHE A 412 40.65 34.12 -13.55
CA PHE A 412 40.11 33.22 -12.53
C PHE A 412 41.12 32.33 -11.84
N GLY A 413 42.27 32.06 -12.53
CA GLY A 413 43.36 31.24 -11.99
C GLY A 413 43.18 29.73 -12.21
N PHE A 414 42.07 29.31 -12.79
CA PHE A 414 41.76 27.93 -13.14
C PHE A 414 41.34 27.80 -14.59
N ALA A 415 41.67 26.68 -15.21
CA ALA A 415 41.02 26.25 -16.44
C ALA A 415 39.73 25.54 -16.08
N VAL A 416 38.57 26.11 -16.45
CA VAL A 416 37.27 25.59 -16.18
C VAL A 416 36.79 24.71 -17.35
N SER A 417 36.29 23.54 -17.05
CA SER A 417 35.72 22.59 -18.01
C SER A 417 34.46 21.87 -17.44
N GLY A 418 33.68 21.27 -18.32
CA GLY A 418 32.46 20.53 -17.93
C GLY A 418 31.22 21.39 -17.78
N GLU A 419 31.31 22.70 -18.03
CA GLU A 419 30.11 23.57 -18.14
C GLU A 419 29.29 23.19 -19.39
N GLY A 420 27.98 23.40 -19.36
CA GLY A 420 27.17 23.15 -20.53
C GLY A 420 25.67 23.02 -20.22
N ASN A 421 24.97 22.53 -21.22
CA ASN A 421 23.53 22.32 -21.12
C ASN A 421 23.22 20.92 -20.61
N VAL A 422 22.25 20.83 -19.71
CA VAL A 422 21.66 19.60 -19.23
C VAL A 422 20.17 19.65 -19.57
N SER A 423 19.68 18.64 -20.29
CA SER A 423 18.28 18.62 -20.69
C SER A 423 17.55 17.45 -20.04
N PHE A 424 16.34 17.73 -19.54
CA PHE A 424 15.39 16.75 -19.07
C PHE A 424 14.30 16.57 -20.12
N THR A 425 13.92 15.32 -20.36
CA THR A 425 12.84 14.94 -21.28
C THR A 425 11.88 13.98 -20.58
N GLY A 426 10.59 14.09 -20.86
CA GLY A 426 9.60 13.16 -20.34
C GLY A 426 9.64 13.06 -18.81
N THR A 427 9.71 11.84 -18.35
CA THR A 427 9.71 11.46 -16.91
C THR A 427 11.10 11.36 -16.28
N GLU A 428 12.13 11.86 -16.97
CA GLU A 428 13.49 11.88 -16.38
C GLU A 428 13.53 12.78 -15.13
N VAL A 429 13.95 12.18 -14.01
CA VAL A 429 13.95 12.87 -12.69
C VAL A 429 15.35 13.22 -12.19
N GLU A 430 16.41 12.67 -12.79
CA GLU A 430 17.78 12.89 -12.31
C GLU A 430 18.75 13.07 -13.48
N LYS A 431 19.60 14.10 -13.37
CA LYS A 431 20.72 14.36 -14.26
C LYS A 431 21.94 14.80 -13.46
N SER A 432 23.12 14.65 -14.05
CA SER A 432 24.38 15.07 -13.43
C SER A 432 25.26 15.81 -14.40
N ILE A 433 26.00 16.80 -13.89
CA ILE A 433 27.04 17.52 -14.60
C ILE A 433 28.25 17.69 -13.68
N THR A 434 29.46 17.62 -14.24
CA THR A 434 30.70 17.80 -13.45
C THR A 434 31.44 19.05 -13.93
N ILE A 435 31.58 20.04 -13.07
CA ILE A 435 32.43 21.23 -13.31
C ILE A 435 33.81 20.96 -12.72
N THR A 436 34.83 21.02 -13.57
CA THR A 436 36.20 20.75 -13.17
C THR A 436 37.04 22.02 -13.30
N ASN A 437 37.70 22.41 -12.21
CA ASN A 437 38.68 23.47 -12.17
C ASN A 437 40.09 22.88 -12.10
N THR A 438 40.90 23.13 -13.10
CA THR A 438 42.29 22.72 -13.13
C THR A 438 43.19 23.91 -12.84
N VAL A 439 44.07 23.79 -11.84
CA VAL A 439 45.01 24.84 -11.49
C VAL A 439 45.93 25.11 -12.69
N VAL A 440 45.95 26.38 -13.15
CA VAL A 440 46.87 26.79 -14.21
C VAL A 440 48.25 27.04 -13.60
N THR A 441 49.16 26.09 -13.76
CA THR A 441 50.57 26.31 -13.42
C THR A 441 51.21 27.19 -14.48
N THR A 442 51.32 28.47 -14.22
CA THR A 442 52.20 29.33 -15.03
C THR A 442 53.63 28.92 -14.75
N THR A 443 54.23 28.18 -15.67
CA THR A 443 55.70 27.97 -15.62
C THR A 443 56.35 29.36 -15.80
N PRO A 444 57.17 29.84 -14.86
CA PRO A 444 57.84 31.14 -15.05
C PRO A 444 58.81 31.03 -16.24
N GLY A 445 58.52 31.81 -17.26
CA GLY A 445 59.38 32.31 -18.28
C GLY A 445 60.50 31.40 -18.85
N VAL A 446 60.18 30.69 -19.91
CA VAL A 446 61.17 30.47 -20.96
C VAL A 446 60.93 31.51 -22.03
N THR A 447 61.70 32.55 -22.05
CA THR A 447 61.81 33.48 -23.19
C THR A 447 62.09 32.67 -24.44
N PRO A 448 61.36 32.85 -25.56
CA PRO A 448 61.62 32.13 -26.78
C PRO A 448 63.04 32.56 -27.26
N GLY A 449 63.98 31.67 -27.07
CA GLY A 449 65.34 31.81 -27.70
C GLY A 449 65.13 31.65 -29.21
N VAL A 450 65.54 32.70 -29.92
CA VAL A 450 65.69 32.68 -31.37
C VAL A 450 66.67 31.56 -31.74
N THR A 451 66.21 30.46 -32.32
CA THR A 451 67.01 29.45 -32.95
C THR A 451 67.13 29.78 -34.43
N PRO A 452 68.41 29.73 -34.96
CA PRO A 452 68.68 30.01 -36.37
C PRO A 452 68.10 28.85 -37.25
N ASP A 453 67.63 29.24 -38.44
CA ASP A 453 67.28 28.40 -39.52
C ASP A 453 68.31 27.32 -39.88
N VAL A 454 67.91 26.06 -39.93
CA VAL A 454 68.61 24.97 -40.61
C VAL A 454 67.63 24.35 -41.66
N PRO A 455 67.97 24.37 -42.92
CA PRO A 455 67.09 23.83 -44.00
C PRO A 455 67.27 22.32 -44.17
N GLY A 456 66.20 21.65 -44.35
CA GLY A 456 66.09 20.45 -45.19
C GLY A 456 66.20 19.06 -44.51
N GLY A 457 65.08 18.42 -44.25
CA GLY A 457 64.99 16.98 -44.09
C GLY A 457 63.55 16.51 -44.36
N PRO A 458 63.36 15.36 -45.02
CA PRO A 458 62.08 15.01 -45.57
C PRO A 458 60.99 14.61 -44.50
N SER A 459 59.80 15.08 -44.70
CA SER A 459 58.63 14.86 -43.87
C SER A 459 58.23 13.38 -43.87
N ILE A 460 58.16 12.81 -42.67
CA ILE A 460 57.52 11.52 -42.40
C ILE A 460 56.05 11.79 -42.02
N PRO A 461 55.08 11.12 -42.61
CA PRO A 461 53.67 11.34 -42.22
C PRO A 461 53.40 10.76 -40.85
N HIS A 462 53.00 11.60 -39.92
CA HIS A 462 52.45 11.15 -38.62
C HIS A 462 51.09 10.49 -38.84
N LYS A 463 51.03 9.18 -38.58
CA LYS A 463 49.81 8.43 -38.42
C LYS A 463 49.08 8.94 -37.18
N VAL A 464 47.95 9.59 -37.40
CA VAL A 464 46.98 9.89 -36.32
C VAL A 464 46.40 8.58 -35.84
N LYS A 465 46.70 8.19 -34.61
CA LYS A 465 46.11 7.06 -33.92
C LYS A 465 44.79 7.53 -33.36
N THR A 466 43.68 7.36 -34.05
CA THR A 466 42.33 7.38 -33.48
C THR A 466 42.09 6.02 -32.79
N GLY A 467 42.45 5.94 -31.53
CA GLY A 467 42.19 4.77 -30.70
C GLY A 467 41.12 5.10 -29.71
N ASP A 468 39.90 4.65 -29.98
CA ASP A 468 38.83 4.54 -28.97
C ASP A 468 39.27 3.46 -27.96
N ASN A 469 39.57 3.88 -26.73
CA ASN A 469 39.94 3.00 -25.62
C ASN A 469 38.71 2.56 -24.80
N THR A 470 37.56 2.44 -25.42
CA THR A 470 36.37 1.88 -24.74
C THR A 470 36.63 0.40 -24.47
N PRO A 471 36.59 -0.06 -23.22
CA PRO A 471 36.83 -1.47 -22.91
C PRO A 471 35.63 -2.30 -23.32
N ILE A 472 35.67 -2.79 -24.59
CA ILE A 472 34.64 -3.67 -25.20
C ILE A 472 34.37 -4.89 -24.31
N VAL A 473 35.36 -5.36 -23.56
CA VAL A 473 35.23 -6.48 -22.64
C VAL A 473 34.18 -6.21 -21.52
N MET A 474 34.07 -4.97 -21.04
CA MET A 474 33.12 -4.60 -20.00
C MET A 474 31.66 -4.68 -20.50
N TRP A 475 31.40 -4.29 -21.74
CA TRP A 475 30.08 -4.38 -22.36
C TRP A 475 29.65 -5.81 -22.68
N ILE A 476 30.62 -6.69 -23.03
CA ILE A 476 30.34 -8.13 -23.25
C ILE A 476 29.93 -8.80 -21.95
N VAL A 477 30.52 -8.44 -20.82
CA VAL A 477 30.13 -8.98 -19.48
C VAL A 477 28.73 -8.52 -19.08
N VAL A 478 28.39 -7.24 -19.29
CA VAL A 478 27.04 -6.71 -19.01
C VAL A 478 25.97 -7.39 -19.87
N LEU A 479 26.24 -7.63 -21.15
CA LEU A 479 25.33 -8.34 -22.06
C LEU A 479 25.15 -9.81 -21.67
N ALA A 480 26.18 -10.48 -21.19
CA ALA A 480 26.13 -11.86 -20.74
C ALA A 480 25.31 -12.02 -19.45
N VAL A 481 25.41 -11.09 -18.51
CA VAL A 481 24.62 -11.07 -17.27
C VAL A 481 23.14 -10.81 -17.57
N ALA A 482 22.83 -9.86 -18.47
CA ALA A 482 21.46 -9.59 -18.89
C ALA A 482 20.81 -10.79 -19.59
N ALA A 483 21.53 -11.48 -20.46
CA ALA A 483 21.05 -12.68 -21.14
C ALA A 483 20.80 -13.84 -20.17
N ALA A 484 21.63 -14.00 -19.13
CA ALA A 484 21.44 -15.01 -18.09
C ALA A 484 20.19 -14.71 -17.23
N ALA A 485 19.93 -13.44 -16.91
CA ALA A 485 18.74 -13.03 -16.15
C ALA A 485 17.44 -13.30 -16.94
N VAL A 486 17.41 -12.97 -18.23
CA VAL A 486 16.26 -13.26 -19.11
C VAL A 486 16.05 -14.78 -19.27
N GLY A 487 17.13 -15.55 -19.43
CA GLY A 487 17.06 -17.02 -19.50
C GLY A 487 16.48 -17.64 -18.22
N PHE A 488 16.83 -17.12 -17.05
CA PHE A 488 16.33 -17.60 -15.75
C PHE A 488 14.83 -17.33 -15.58
N VAL A 489 14.32 -16.18 -16.04
CA VAL A 489 12.91 -15.83 -16.00
C VAL A 489 12.09 -16.72 -16.94
N ILE A 490 12.60 -17.02 -18.14
CA ILE A 490 11.92 -17.89 -19.12
C ILE A 490 11.83 -19.33 -18.62
N VAL A 491 12.89 -19.86 -17.98
CA VAL A 491 12.89 -21.22 -17.43
C VAL A 491 11.90 -21.34 -16.25
N ARG A 492 11.77 -20.30 -15.43
CA ARG A 492 10.81 -20.28 -14.31
C ARG A 492 9.34 -20.23 -14.78
N LYS A 493 9.04 -19.54 -15.91
CA LYS A 493 7.69 -19.50 -16.51
C LYS A 493 7.27 -20.83 -17.18
N LYS A 494 8.21 -21.70 -17.55
CA LYS A 494 7.90 -23.02 -18.13
C LYS A 494 7.72 -24.14 -17.10
N LYS A 495 7.94 -23.86 -15.79
CA LYS A 495 7.79 -24.84 -14.69
C LYS A 495 6.59 -24.54 -13.78
N LYS A 496 5.68 -23.66 -14.17
CA LYS A 496 4.37 -23.46 -13.54
C LYS A 496 3.26 -23.94 -14.45
#